data_a61bec7d2a7b164b89fd13b60b8e4c79
#
_entry.id   a61bec7d2a7b164b89fd13b60b8e4c79
#
_cell.length_a   1.000
_cell.length_b   1.000
_cell.length_c   1.000
_cell.angle_alpha   90.00
_cell.angle_beta   90.00
_cell.angle_gamma   90.00
#
_symmetry.space_group_name_H-M   'P 1'
#
loop_
_entity.id
_entity.type
_entity.pdbx_description
1 polymer ?
#
loop_
_entity_poly.entity_id
_entity_poly.type
_entity_poly.pdbx_seq_one_letter_code
_entity_poly.pdbx_strand_id
1 'polypeptide(L)'
;TVWREALWLVNDDIATTEEIDDAIRYGFGLRWAQMGLVETYRVAGGEAGMKHFLAQFGPALKWPWTKLMDVPELTDDLIERIASQSDEQSGGYNIRQLERIRDDNLVGILRALKTRNWGAGQVLNQHDQRLQPERTALDNKPFVSVTRSIPIDWIDYNGHMNESRYGQIFSDAADAVMAYIGADQAYIDSGLSYFTVETRIRYLDETKPGERIYVNTQVLHAEGKKLKLLHEMHHLDGRLLATGEQMLIHVSLDTRRSCLPSASVLAKTEQLALAHSMLPRPDYLS
;
A
#
# COMPACT_ATOMS: atom_id res chain seq x y z
N THR A 1 15.44 23.08 11.52
CA THR A 1 16.65 23.52 10.80
C THR A 1 16.31 23.89 9.37
N VAL A 2 15.93 22.96 8.51
CA VAL A 2 15.66 23.18 7.06
C VAL A 2 14.73 24.39 6.83
N TRP A 3 13.60 24.46 7.54
CA TRP A 3 12.65 25.57 7.42
C TRP A 3 13.27 26.96 7.71
N ARG A 4 14.09 27.08 8.74
CA ARG A 4 14.74 28.36 9.06
C ARG A 4 15.79 28.76 8.03
N GLU A 5 16.59 27.80 7.54
CA GLU A 5 17.58 28.06 6.49
C GLU A 5 16.91 28.46 5.19
N ALA A 6 15.79 27.81 4.82
CA ALA A 6 15.00 28.17 3.64
C ALA A 6 14.51 29.63 3.70
N LEU A 7 14.03 30.10 4.86
CA LEU A 7 13.60 31.50 5.03
C LEU A 7 14.75 32.49 4.79
N TRP A 8 15.97 32.18 5.25
CA TRP A 8 17.14 33.01 5.01
C TRP A 8 17.57 33.02 3.54
N LEU A 9 17.50 31.87 2.83
CA LEU A 9 17.83 31.78 1.43
C LEU A 9 16.90 32.68 0.59
N VAL A 10 15.60 32.72 0.90
CA VAL A 10 14.63 33.59 0.21
C VAL A 10 14.81 35.05 0.64
N ASN A 11 15.04 35.32 1.94
CA ASN A 11 15.23 36.68 2.46
C ASN A 11 16.44 37.37 1.83
N ASP A 12 17.55 36.63 1.70
CA ASP A 12 18.82 37.13 1.18
C ASP A 12 18.92 37.05 -0.35
N ASP A 13 17.81 36.76 -1.06
CA ASP A 13 17.73 36.60 -2.51
C ASP A 13 18.75 35.58 -3.09
N ILE A 14 19.07 34.54 -2.33
CA ILE A 14 20.02 33.48 -2.74
C ILE A 14 19.31 32.42 -3.58
N ALA A 15 18.06 32.05 -3.22
CA ALA A 15 17.29 31.05 -3.92
C ALA A 15 15.79 31.33 -3.81
N THR A 16 15.04 30.91 -4.81
CA THR A 16 13.58 30.91 -4.83
C THR A 16 13.00 29.71 -4.07
N THR A 17 11.74 29.73 -3.77
CA THR A 17 11.03 28.60 -3.15
C THR A 17 11.14 27.33 -4.01
N GLU A 18 11.04 27.46 -5.32
CA GLU A 18 11.15 26.34 -6.26
C GLU A 18 12.55 25.72 -6.27
N GLU A 19 13.60 26.54 -6.32
CA GLU A 19 15.00 26.06 -6.28
C GLU A 19 15.32 25.34 -4.97
N ILE A 20 14.77 25.81 -3.83
CA ILE A 20 14.92 25.17 -2.52
C ILE A 20 14.23 23.82 -2.51
N ASP A 21 12.99 23.74 -3.00
CA ASP A 21 12.23 22.50 -3.08
C ASP A 21 12.88 21.50 -4.03
N ASP A 22 13.43 21.94 -5.16
CA ASP A 22 14.15 21.10 -6.09
C ASP A 22 15.44 20.53 -5.48
N ALA A 23 16.18 21.34 -4.73
CA ALA A 23 17.35 20.86 -3.99
C ALA A 23 17.00 19.75 -2.98
N ILE A 24 15.83 19.82 -2.37
CA ILE A 24 15.32 18.78 -1.46
C ILE A 24 14.84 17.56 -2.23
N ARG A 25 13.93 17.74 -3.20
CA ARG A 25 13.26 16.60 -3.88
C ARG A 25 14.19 15.80 -4.78
N TYR A 26 15.18 16.43 -5.43
CA TYR A 26 16.21 15.74 -6.24
C TYR A 26 17.49 15.42 -5.47
N GLY A 27 17.69 16.02 -4.30
CA GLY A 27 18.81 15.82 -3.42
C GLY A 27 18.60 14.74 -2.36
N PHE A 28 18.58 15.15 -1.10
CA PHE A 28 18.52 14.22 0.03
C PHE A 28 17.14 13.59 0.24
N GLY A 29 16.06 14.21 -0.21
CA GLY A 29 14.69 13.72 -0.01
C GLY A 29 14.48 12.31 -0.56
N LEU A 30 14.97 12.02 -1.77
CA LEU A 30 14.89 10.67 -2.35
C LEU A 30 15.67 9.62 -1.56
N ARG A 31 16.80 10.01 -0.95
CA ARG A 31 17.60 9.09 -0.13
C ARG A 31 16.98 8.86 1.23
N TRP A 32 16.48 9.89 1.87
CA TRP A 32 15.89 9.81 3.20
C TRP A 32 14.55 9.08 3.21
N ALA A 33 13.83 9.05 2.10
CA ALA A 33 12.61 8.26 1.97
C ALA A 33 12.87 6.75 2.12
N GLN A 34 14.06 6.28 1.77
CA GLN A 34 14.40 4.84 1.79
C GLN A 34 15.34 4.44 2.94
N MET A 35 16.36 5.20 3.29
CA MET A 35 17.39 4.78 4.26
C MET A 35 17.58 5.74 5.45
N GLY A 36 17.01 6.94 5.41
CA GLY A 36 17.16 7.93 6.47
C GLY A 36 18.55 8.61 6.49
N LEU A 37 18.85 9.35 7.56
CA LEU A 37 20.03 10.20 7.66
C LEU A 37 21.31 9.40 7.87
N VAL A 38 21.35 8.55 8.90
CA VAL A 38 22.57 7.88 9.34
C VAL A 38 23.06 6.87 8.31
N GLU A 39 22.15 6.11 7.72
CA GLU A 39 22.47 5.12 6.70
C GLU A 39 22.93 5.81 5.39
N THR A 40 22.35 6.94 5.02
CA THR A 40 22.83 7.76 3.89
C THR A 40 24.30 8.16 4.08
N TYR A 41 24.66 8.58 5.28
CA TYR A 41 26.03 8.97 5.58
C TYR A 41 27.00 7.78 5.66
N ARG A 42 26.53 6.64 6.13
CA ARG A 42 27.29 5.39 6.08
C ARG A 42 27.67 5.01 4.65
N VAL A 43 26.71 5.08 3.73
CA VAL A 43 26.95 4.80 2.29
C VAL A 43 27.90 5.84 1.69
N ALA A 44 27.78 7.12 2.06
CA ALA A 44 28.69 8.17 1.61
C ALA A 44 30.13 7.99 2.08
N GLY A 45 30.36 7.26 3.18
CA GLY A 45 31.68 6.88 3.66
C GLY A 45 32.36 5.77 2.84
N GLY A 46 31.68 5.23 1.82
CA GLY A 46 32.17 4.15 0.99
C GLY A 46 32.38 2.85 1.77
N GLU A 47 33.31 2.02 1.35
CA GLU A 47 33.58 0.73 2.00
C GLU A 47 34.12 0.87 3.44
N ALA A 48 34.75 2.00 3.78
CA ALA A 48 35.22 2.28 5.13
C ALA A 48 34.06 2.78 6.05
N GLY A 49 32.88 3.03 5.52
CA GLY A 49 31.63 3.27 6.22
C GLY A 49 31.60 4.54 7.06
N MET A 50 30.76 4.52 8.11
CA MET A 50 30.49 5.68 8.97
C MET A 50 31.75 6.24 9.68
N LYS A 51 32.69 5.36 10.06
CA LYS A 51 33.92 5.81 10.71
C LYS A 51 34.73 6.72 9.80
N HIS A 52 34.82 6.37 8.52
CA HIS A 52 35.53 7.20 7.55
C HIS A 52 34.79 8.50 7.29
N PHE A 53 33.45 8.44 7.11
CA PHE A 53 32.62 9.62 6.93
C PHE A 53 32.80 10.62 8.09
N LEU A 54 32.74 10.15 9.34
CA LEU A 54 32.91 11.00 10.51
C LEU A 54 34.33 11.58 10.64
N ALA A 55 35.34 10.80 10.26
CA ALA A 55 36.73 11.30 10.27
C ALA A 55 36.93 12.41 9.23
N GLN A 56 36.32 12.27 8.06
CA GLN A 56 36.45 13.20 6.94
C GLN A 56 35.61 14.46 7.14
N PHE A 57 34.35 14.32 7.49
CA PHE A 57 33.36 15.42 7.52
C PHE A 57 33.07 15.94 8.94
N GLY A 58 33.34 15.14 9.97
CA GLY A 58 33.09 15.54 11.36
C GLY A 58 33.75 16.87 11.79
N PRO A 59 34.99 17.16 11.39
CA PRO A 59 35.62 18.44 11.71
C PRO A 59 34.84 19.66 11.23
N ALA A 60 34.16 19.55 10.10
CA ALA A 60 33.37 20.62 9.54
C ALA A 60 32.13 20.99 10.38
N LEU A 61 31.64 20.11 11.26
CA LEU A 61 30.54 20.42 12.19
C LEU A 61 30.84 21.55 13.17
N LYS A 62 32.11 21.92 13.32
CA LYS A 62 32.52 23.06 14.16
C LYS A 62 32.46 24.41 13.44
N TRP A 63 32.20 24.40 12.14
CA TRP A 63 32.11 25.62 11.35
C TRP A 63 30.75 26.30 11.53
N PRO A 64 30.66 27.61 11.39
CA PRO A 64 29.41 28.34 11.46
C PRO A 64 28.61 28.20 10.12
N TRP A 65 27.96 27.04 9.94
CA TRP A 65 27.22 26.74 8.69
C TRP A 65 25.85 27.40 8.59
N THR A 66 25.29 27.79 9.73
CA THR A 66 23.86 28.00 9.81
C THR A 66 23.49 29.05 10.83
N LYS A 67 22.43 29.80 10.54
CA LYS A 67 21.80 30.77 11.44
C LYS A 67 20.71 30.15 12.33
N LEU A 68 20.87 28.90 12.77
CA LEU A 68 19.84 28.06 13.40
C LEU A 68 18.96 28.75 14.46
N MET A 69 19.54 29.67 15.24
CA MET A 69 18.85 30.40 16.32
C MET A 69 18.39 31.80 15.89
N ASP A 70 18.76 32.21 14.69
CA ASP A 70 18.41 33.48 14.10
C ASP A 70 17.34 33.23 13.00
N VAL A 71 16.26 34.01 13.01
CA VAL A 71 15.13 33.89 12.09
C VAL A 71 14.91 35.25 11.46
N PRO A 72 14.75 35.34 10.13
CA PRO A 72 14.42 36.62 9.51
C PRO A 72 13.09 37.15 10.04
N GLU A 73 13.00 38.46 10.19
CA GLU A 73 11.72 39.10 10.52
C GLU A 73 10.73 38.85 9.38
N LEU A 74 9.56 38.30 9.71
CA LEU A 74 8.49 38.04 8.75
C LEU A 74 7.76 39.35 8.44
N THR A 75 8.41 40.20 7.64
CA THR A 75 7.81 41.42 7.12
C THR A 75 6.72 41.07 6.09
N ASP A 76 5.79 42.01 5.89
CA ASP A 76 4.75 41.84 4.86
C ASP A 76 5.35 41.58 3.48
N ASP A 77 6.45 42.26 3.12
CA ASP A 77 7.17 42.04 1.85
C ASP A 77 7.74 40.63 1.72
N LEU A 78 8.34 40.09 2.79
CA LEU A 78 8.88 38.71 2.78
C LEU A 78 7.74 37.68 2.69
N ILE A 79 6.66 37.89 3.43
CA ILE A 79 5.49 37.02 3.38
C ILE A 79 4.88 36.99 1.97
N GLU A 80 4.66 38.18 1.37
CA GLU A 80 4.09 38.29 0.03
C GLU A 80 5.01 37.65 -1.04
N ARG A 81 6.33 37.84 -0.92
CA ARG A 81 7.31 37.23 -1.82
C ARG A 81 7.23 35.69 -1.76
N ILE A 82 7.23 35.13 -0.56
CA ILE A 82 7.14 33.67 -0.38
C ILE A 82 5.81 33.14 -0.90
N ALA A 83 4.70 33.81 -0.59
CA ALA A 83 3.38 33.40 -1.03
C ALA A 83 3.26 33.42 -2.57
N SER A 84 3.69 34.50 -3.20
CA SER A 84 3.65 34.65 -4.68
C SER A 84 4.49 33.58 -5.38
N GLN A 85 5.72 33.34 -4.90
CA GLN A 85 6.60 32.29 -5.44
C GLN A 85 5.98 30.89 -5.26
N SER A 86 5.36 30.62 -4.11
CA SER A 86 4.72 29.34 -3.83
C SER A 86 3.49 29.11 -4.72
N ASP A 87 2.69 30.16 -4.96
CA ASP A 87 1.53 30.07 -5.87
C ASP A 87 1.98 29.83 -7.33
N GLU A 88 3.03 30.51 -7.77
CA GLU A 88 3.62 30.37 -9.09
C GLU A 88 4.17 28.94 -9.29
N GLN A 89 4.92 28.41 -8.31
CA GLN A 89 5.47 27.05 -8.29
C GLN A 89 4.34 26.00 -8.34
N SER A 90 3.21 26.24 -7.70
CA SER A 90 2.06 25.34 -7.68
C SER A 90 1.31 25.23 -9.02
N GLY A 91 1.59 26.11 -9.98
CA GLY A 91 1.18 26.00 -11.38
C GLY A 91 -0.33 25.94 -11.61
N GLY A 92 -1.14 26.53 -10.73
CA GLY A 92 -2.61 26.54 -10.83
C GLY A 92 -3.31 25.33 -10.21
N TYR A 93 -2.59 24.40 -9.58
CA TYR A 93 -3.20 23.36 -8.77
C TYR A 93 -3.72 23.93 -7.46
N ASN A 94 -4.96 23.57 -7.08
CA ASN A 94 -5.47 23.87 -5.76
C ASN A 94 -4.94 22.87 -4.71
N ILE A 95 -5.09 23.19 -3.43
CA ILE A 95 -4.57 22.37 -2.32
C ILE A 95 -5.05 20.92 -2.40
N ARG A 96 -6.32 20.68 -2.74
CA ARG A 96 -6.87 19.31 -2.86
C ARG A 96 -6.24 18.50 -4.00
N GLN A 97 -5.87 19.17 -5.07
CA GLN A 97 -5.16 18.52 -6.19
C GLN A 97 -3.72 18.20 -5.81
N LEU A 98 -3.04 19.11 -5.10
CA LEU A 98 -1.69 18.86 -4.59
C LEU A 98 -1.66 17.74 -3.55
N GLU A 99 -2.65 17.67 -2.66
CA GLU A 99 -2.82 16.56 -1.71
C GLU A 99 -2.94 15.22 -2.44
N ARG A 100 -3.76 15.11 -3.48
CA ARG A 100 -3.89 13.88 -4.27
C ARG A 100 -2.59 13.46 -4.93
N ILE A 101 -1.91 14.40 -5.58
CA ILE A 101 -0.62 14.13 -6.24
C ILE A 101 0.39 13.61 -5.22
N ARG A 102 0.46 14.26 -4.05
CA ARG A 102 1.33 13.81 -2.94
C ARG A 102 1.00 12.39 -2.50
N ASP A 103 -0.27 12.10 -2.25
CA ASP A 103 -0.72 10.82 -1.71
C ASP A 103 -0.50 9.69 -2.71
N ASP A 104 -0.80 9.91 -3.99
CA ASP A 104 -0.54 8.94 -5.06
C ASP A 104 0.97 8.63 -5.18
N ASN A 105 1.82 9.66 -5.13
CA ASN A 105 3.27 9.51 -5.17
C ASN A 105 3.79 8.75 -3.93
N LEU A 106 3.30 9.08 -2.73
CA LEU A 106 3.68 8.40 -1.50
C LEU A 106 3.31 6.91 -1.54
N VAL A 107 2.11 6.58 -2.00
CA VAL A 107 1.68 5.18 -2.18
C VAL A 107 2.58 4.45 -3.17
N GLY A 108 2.92 5.09 -4.29
CA GLY A 108 3.86 4.55 -5.28
C GLY A 108 5.24 4.24 -4.69
N ILE A 109 5.81 5.19 -3.95
CA ILE A 109 7.10 5.04 -3.26
C ILE A 109 7.04 3.92 -2.23
N LEU A 110 6.00 3.89 -1.38
CA LEU A 110 5.84 2.87 -0.34
C LEU A 110 5.71 1.46 -0.94
N ARG A 111 4.97 1.31 -2.05
CA ARG A 111 4.88 0.03 -2.78
C ARG A 111 6.24 -0.41 -3.31
N ALA A 112 7.00 0.49 -3.92
CA ALA A 112 8.34 0.19 -4.43
C ALA A 112 9.29 -0.21 -3.31
N LEU A 113 9.24 0.44 -2.14
CA LEU A 113 10.08 0.12 -0.99
C LEU A 113 9.80 -1.27 -0.43
N LYS A 114 8.53 -1.70 -0.41
CA LYS A 114 8.13 -3.05 0.07
C LYS A 114 8.76 -4.19 -0.72
N THR A 115 9.07 -4.00 -2.00
CA THR A 115 9.65 -5.06 -2.85
C THR A 115 11.03 -5.52 -2.39
N ARG A 116 11.79 -4.68 -1.67
CA ARG A 116 13.16 -5.00 -1.23
C ARG A 116 13.26 -5.51 0.21
N ASN A 117 12.19 -5.47 0.98
CA ASN A 117 12.16 -5.90 2.39
C ASN A 117 13.36 -5.40 3.23
N TRP A 118 13.78 -4.16 3.01
CA TRP A 118 14.89 -3.50 3.71
C TRP A 118 14.52 -2.07 4.07
N GLY A 119 15.06 -1.55 5.19
CA GLY A 119 14.79 -0.20 5.67
C GLY A 119 13.30 0.05 5.86
N ALA A 120 12.76 1.12 5.25
CA ALA A 120 11.34 1.43 5.32
C ALA A 120 10.45 0.32 4.74
N GLY A 121 10.91 -0.40 3.70
CA GLY A 121 10.19 -1.53 3.13
C GLY A 121 10.02 -2.69 4.12
N GLN A 122 11.02 -2.98 4.93
CA GLN A 122 10.92 -3.98 5.99
C GLN A 122 9.90 -3.60 7.07
N VAL A 123 9.89 -2.33 7.49
CA VAL A 123 8.92 -1.81 8.47
C VAL A 123 7.49 -1.95 7.95
N LEU A 124 7.27 -1.59 6.68
CA LEU A 124 5.96 -1.71 6.02
C LEU A 124 5.52 -3.18 5.92
N ASN A 125 6.41 -4.09 5.52
CA ASN A 125 6.09 -5.51 5.42
C ASN A 125 5.78 -6.12 6.79
N GLN A 126 6.53 -5.76 7.84
CA GLN A 126 6.23 -6.18 9.22
C GLN A 126 4.88 -5.64 9.70
N HIS A 127 4.55 -4.39 9.36
CA HIS A 127 3.25 -3.81 9.68
C HIS A 127 2.12 -4.59 9.00
N ASP A 128 2.23 -4.88 7.71
CA ASP A 128 1.25 -5.66 6.97
C ASP A 128 1.08 -7.06 7.54
N GLN A 129 2.18 -7.72 7.96
CA GLN A 129 2.12 -9.03 8.62
C GLN A 129 1.33 -8.98 9.93
N ARG A 130 1.46 -7.90 10.70
CA ARG A 130 0.69 -7.70 11.94
C ARG A 130 -0.79 -7.42 11.70
N LEU A 131 -1.13 -6.86 10.54
CA LEU A 131 -2.51 -6.59 10.14
C LEU A 131 -3.19 -7.81 9.52
N GLN A 132 -2.42 -8.84 9.13
CA GLN A 132 -3.02 -10.10 8.70
C GLN A 132 -3.76 -10.71 9.91
N PRO A 133 -5.04 -11.06 9.74
CA PRO A 133 -5.76 -11.77 10.81
C PRO A 133 -4.97 -13.02 11.17
N GLU A 134 -4.87 -13.34 12.46
CA GLU A 134 -4.35 -14.64 12.88
C GLU A 134 -5.06 -15.70 12.04
N ARG A 135 -4.29 -16.49 11.31
CA ARG A 135 -4.79 -17.60 10.49
C ARG A 135 -5.30 -18.69 11.44
N THR A 136 -6.43 -18.41 12.08
CA THR A 136 -7.11 -19.37 12.92
C THR A 136 -7.48 -20.58 12.08
N ALA A 137 -7.19 -21.75 12.65
CA ALA A 137 -7.49 -23.04 12.08
C ALA A 137 -8.92 -23.11 11.52
N LEU A 138 -9.09 -23.96 10.53
CA LEU A 138 -10.32 -24.35 9.85
C LEU A 138 -11.42 -24.81 10.80
N ASP A 139 -11.91 -23.92 11.63
CA ASP A 139 -13.17 -24.10 12.30
C ASP A 139 -14.27 -23.91 11.25
N ASN A 140 -15.38 -24.60 11.37
CA ASN A 140 -16.57 -24.55 10.51
C ASN A 140 -17.16 -23.12 10.39
N LYS A 141 -16.33 -22.15 10.03
CA LYS A 141 -16.64 -20.72 9.88
C LYS A 141 -16.03 -20.19 8.58
N PRO A 142 -16.67 -19.22 7.92
CA PRO A 142 -16.07 -18.54 6.81
C PRO A 142 -14.72 -17.91 7.20
N PHE A 143 -13.78 -17.93 6.28
CA PHE A 143 -12.45 -17.38 6.48
C PHE A 143 -12.50 -15.85 6.38
N VAL A 144 -12.11 -15.12 7.44
CA VAL A 144 -11.96 -13.66 7.38
C VAL A 144 -10.72 -13.34 6.55
N SER A 145 -10.92 -12.98 5.30
CA SER A 145 -9.88 -12.82 4.30
C SER A 145 -9.31 -11.40 4.23
N VAL A 146 -10.15 -10.39 4.50
CA VAL A 146 -9.79 -8.97 4.46
C VAL A 146 -10.41 -8.23 5.63
N THR A 147 -9.66 -7.30 6.22
CA THR A 147 -10.18 -6.27 7.13
C THR A 147 -9.49 -4.96 6.77
N ARG A 148 -10.27 -3.90 6.50
CA ARG A 148 -9.71 -2.58 6.17
C ARG A 148 -10.66 -1.42 6.46
N SER A 149 -10.11 -0.21 6.52
CA SER A 149 -10.88 1.03 6.44
C SER A 149 -10.96 1.49 4.99
N ILE A 150 -12.08 2.13 4.63
CA ILE A 150 -12.30 2.67 3.28
C ILE A 150 -11.54 3.98 3.12
N PRO A 151 -10.55 4.04 2.21
CA PRO A 151 -9.80 5.26 1.96
C PRO A 151 -10.65 6.33 1.25
N ILE A 152 -10.32 7.60 1.45
CA ILE A 152 -11.06 8.70 0.83
C ILE A 152 -10.95 8.74 -0.70
N ASP A 153 -9.82 8.29 -1.25
CA ASP A 153 -9.58 8.20 -2.70
C ASP A 153 -10.34 7.07 -3.40
N TRP A 154 -11.08 6.25 -2.62
CA TRP A 154 -11.97 5.22 -3.14
C TRP A 154 -13.40 5.69 -3.31
N ILE A 155 -13.69 6.94 -2.97
CA ILE A 155 -15.02 7.51 -2.94
C ILE A 155 -15.33 8.17 -4.27
N ASP A 156 -16.52 7.89 -4.79
CA ASP A 156 -17.04 8.50 -6.00
C ASP A 156 -17.71 9.87 -5.74
N TYR A 157 -18.28 10.44 -6.79
CA TYR A 157 -18.97 11.74 -6.70
C TYR A 157 -20.25 11.72 -5.86
N ASN A 158 -20.81 10.52 -5.54
CA ASN A 158 -21.98 10.38 -4.67
C ASN A 158 -21.60 10.32 -3.17
N GLY A 159 -20.29 10.31 -2.86
CA GLY A 159 -19.80 10.24 -1.47
C GLY A 159 -19.73 8.83 -0.90
N HIS A 160 -19.84 7.79 -1.71
CA HIS A 160 -19.77 6.39 -1.32
C HIS A 160 -18.64 5.67 -2.07
N MET A 161 -18.23 4.50 -1.57
CA MET A 161 -17.19 3.71 -2.22
C MET A 161 -17.58 3.33 -3.64
N ASN A 162 -16.72 3.69 -4.60
CA ASN A 162 -16.90 3.39 -6.02
C ASN A 162 -17.04 1.88 -6.28
N GLU A 163 -17.93 1.49 -7.20
CA GLU A 163 -18.23 0.09 -7.49
C GLU A 163 -17.00 -0.73 -7.90
N SER A 164 -16.02 -0.13 -8.57
CA SER A 164 -14.79 -0.80 -8.98
C SER A 164 -13.95 -1.30 -7.79
N ARG A 165 -14.07 -0.65 -6.63
CA ARG A 165 -13.31 -0.98 -5.43
C ARG A 165 -13.80 -2.24 -4.73
N TYR A 166 -15.07 -2.59 -4.90
CA TYR A 166 -15.60 -3.88 -4.42
C TYR A 166 -14.91 -5.05 -5.10
N GLY A 167 -14.72 -4.97 -6.42
CA GLY A 167 -13.98 -5.98 -7.18
C GLY A 167 -12.52 -6.11 -6.73
N GLN A 168 -11.86 -4.99 -6.42
CA GLN A 168 -10.50 -4.99 -5.85
C GLN A 168 -10.46 -5.69 -4.49
N ILE A 169 -11.41 -5.39 -3.59
CA ILE A 169 -11.49 -6.02 -2.27
C ILE A 169 -11.70 -7.54 -2.41
N PHE A 170 -12.53 -8.00 -3.33
CA PHE A 170 -12.75 -9.43 -3.55
C PHE A 170 -11.53 -10.11 -4.19
N SER A 171 -10.75 -9.40 -5.01
CA SER A 171 -9.46 -9.89 -5.48
C SER A 171 -8.47 -10.06 -4.31
N ASP A 172 -8.35 -9.04 -3.45
CA ASP A 172 -7.50 -9.12 -2.24
C ASP A 172 -7.95 -10.28 -1.33
N ALA A 173 -9.25 -10.55 -1.25
CA ALA A 173 -9.80 -11.67 -0.50
C ALA A 173 -9.46 -13.03 -1.11
N ALA A 174 -9.46 -13.14 -2.43
CA ALA A 174 -9.00 -14.34 -3.13
C ALA A 174 -7.50 -14.57 -2.92
N ASP A 175 -6.68 -13.50 -2.98
CA ASP A 175 -5.23 -13.58 -2.73
C ASP A 175 -4.93 -14.09 -1.31
N ALA A 176 -5.74 -13.72 -0.33
CA ALA A 176 -5.62 -14.24 1.04
C ALA A 176 -5.89 -15.77 1.08
N VAL A 177 -6.86 -16.26 0.30
CA VAL A 177 -7.11 -17.71 0.16
C VAL A 177 -5.94 -18.38 -0.55
N MET A 178 -5.41 -17.77 -1.62
CA MET A 178 -4.22 -18.30 -2.33
C MET A 178 -3.03 -18.45 -1.39
N ALA A 179 -2.73 -17.43 -0.59
CA ALA A 179 -1.68 -17.50 0.41
C ALA A 179 -1.93 -18.60 1.46
N TYR A 180 -3.20 -18.81 1.87
CA TYR A 180 -3.57 -19.85 2.84
C TYR A 180 -3.35 -21.26 2.30
N ILE A 181 -3.75 -21.55 1.06
CA ILE A 181 -3.58 -22.86 0.44
C ILE A 181 -2.15 -23.11 -0.03
N GLY A 182 -1.25 -22.11 0.01
CA GLY A 182 0.14 -22.19 -0.41
C GLY A 182 0.37 -21.92 -1.90
N ALA A 183 -0.60 -21.28 -2.57
CA ALA A 183 -0.45 -20.74 -3.92
C ALA A 183 0.06 -19.28 -3.83
N ASP A 184 1.14 -19.08 -3.08
CA ASP A 184 1.79 -17.79 -2.79
C ASP A 184 2.84 -17.40 -3.86
N GLN A 185 3.66 -16.40 -3.59
CA GLN A 185 4.67 -15.91 -4.53
C GLN A 185 5.66 -17.01 -4.93
N ALA A 186 6.09 -17.87 -3.99
CA ALA A 186 7.00 -18.96 -4.30
C ALA A 186 6.35 -19.98 -5.26
N TYR A 187 5.05 -20.19 -5.13
CA TYR A 187 4.29 -21.02 -6.04
C TYR A 187 4.19 -20.40 -7.45
N ILE A 188 3.97 -19.10 -7.53
CA ILE A 188 3.98 -18.35 -8.80
C ILE A 188 5.35 -18.43 -9.46
N ASP A 189 6.42 -18.25 -8.70
CA ASP A 189 7.80 -18.35 -9.18
C ASP A 189 8.13 -19.76 -9.70
N SER A 190 7.40 -20.79 -9.26
CA SER A 190 7.49 -22.15 -9.80
C SER A 190 6.78 -22.37 -11.14
N GLY A 191 6.14 -21.33 -11.69
CA GLY A 191 5.44 -21.39 -12.97
C GLY A 191 3.96 -21.82 -12.88
N LEU A 192 3.37 -21.82 -11.70
CA LEU A 192 2.00 -22.25 -11.44
C LEU A 192 1.17 -21.12 -10.76
N SER A 193 -0.12 -21.04 -11.10
CA SER A 193 -1.01 -20.01 -10.51
C SER A 193 -2.48 -20.37 -10.69
N TYR A 194 -3.36 -19.62 -9.99
CA TYR A 194 -4.79 -19.58 -10.26
C TYR A 194 -5.16 -18.30 -11.01
N PHE A 195 -5.97 -18.41 -12.05
CA PHE A 195 -6.54 -17.28 -12.79
C PHE A 195 -8.02 -17.18 -12.51
N THR A 196 -8.49 -16.01 -12.12
CA THR A 196 -9.91 -15.71 -12.04
C THR A 196 -10.46 -15.63 -13.47
N VAL A 197 -11.46 -16.45 -13.79
CA VAL A 197 -12.08 -16.51 -15.12
C VAL A 197 -13.47 -15.90 -15.12
N GLU A 198 -14.08 -15.75 -13.95
CA GLU A 198 -15.39 -15.13 -13.80
C GLU A 198 -15.51 -14.50 -12.43
N THR A 199 -16.09 -13.31 -12.36
CA THR A 199 -16.47 -12.64 -11.11
C THR A 199 -17.87 -12.07 -11.25
N ARG A 200 -18.75 -12.43 -10.31
CA ARG A 200 -20.10 -11.87 -10.19
C ARG A 200 -20.22 -11.10 -8.90
N ILE A 201 -20.53 -9.82 -8.98
CA ILE A 201 -20.67 -8.94 -7.82
C ILE A 201 -22.12 -8.50 -7.70
N ARG A 202 -22.65 -8.53 -6.46
CA ARG A 202 -23.92 -7.91 -6.10
C ARG A 202 -23.66 -6.84 -5.06
N TYR A 203 -24.11 -5.63 -5.32
CA TYR A 203 -24.05 -4.49 -4.44
C TYR A 203 -25.36 -4.42 -3.66
N LEU A 204 -25.32 -4.46 -2.35
CA LEU A 204 -26.50 -4.58 -1.49
C LEU A 204 -26.67 -3.36 -0.60
N ASP A 205 -25.56 -2.74 -0.19
CA ASP A 205 -25.54 -1.53 0.63
C ASP A 205 -24.26 -0.75 0.34
N GLU A 206 -24.19 0.48 0.82
CA GLU A 206 -23.09 1.42 0.57
C GLU A 206 -22.20 1.59 1.79
N THR A 207 -20.96 2.06 1.58
CA THR A 207 -20.00 2.40 2.64
C THR A 207 -19.30 3.72 2.33
N LYS A 208 -18.88 4.43 3.39
CA LYS A 208 -18.34 5.80 3.36
C LYS A 208 -16.85 5.83 3.71
N PRO A 209 -16.17 6.96 3.43
CA PRO A 209 -14.76 7.10 3.78
C PRO A 209 -14.56 6.97 5.29
N GLY A 210 -13.51 6.25 5.69
CA GLY A 210 -13.16 6.01 7.09
C GLY A 210 -13.92 4.86 7.76
N GLU A 211 -15.02 4.38 7.18
CA GLU A 211 -15.74 3.22 7.68
C GLU A 211 -14.88 1.95 7.55
N ARG A 212 -15.11 1.01 8.45
CA ARG A 212 -14.36 -0.26 8.49
C ARG A 212 -15.23 -1.40 7.98
N ILE A 213 -14.61 -2.21 7.12
CA ILE A 213 -15.22 -3.40 6.54
C ILE A 213 -14.38 -4.65 6.84
N TYR A 214 -15.03 -5.81 6.78
CA TYR A 214 -14.34 -7.11 6.70
C TYR A 214 -14.99 -7.98 5.62
N VAL A 215 -14.23 -8.95 5.10
CA VAL A 215 -14.70 -9.92 4.12
C VAL A 215 -14.59 -11.31 4.68
N ASN A 216 -15.70 -12.02 4.70
CA ASN A 216 -15.77 -13.45 4.91
C ASN A 216 -15.67 -14.17 3.57
N THR A 217 -14.80 -15.18 3.48
CA THR A 217 -14.66 -15.99 2.29
C THR A 217 -14.98 -17.45 2.56
N GLN A 218 -15.83 -18.03 1.74
CA GLN A 218 -16.19 -19.45 1.76
C GLN A 218 -15.77 -20.11 0.44
N VAL A 219 -15.18 -21.31 0.52
CA VAL A 219 -14.95 -22.14 -0.64
C VAL A 219 -16.25 -22.90 -0.93
N LEU A 220 -16.89 -22.59 -2.06
CA LEU A 220 -18.13 -23.25 -2.48
C LEU A 220 -17.89 -24.59 -3.20
N HIS A 221 -16.77 -24.67 -3.91
CA HIS A 221 -16.39 -25.84 -4.70
C HIS A 221 -14.89 -25.85 -4.95
N ALA A 222 -14.28 -27.01 -4.83
CA ALA A 222 -12.91 -27.26 -5.26
C ALA A 222 -12.81 -28.69 -5.82
N GLU A 223 -12.49 -28.78 -7.10
CA GLU A 223 -12.32 -30.08 -7.78
C GLU A 223 -11.25 -29.96 -8.87
N GLY A 224 -10.19 -30.72 -8.73
CA GLY A 224 -9.08 -30.73 -9.69
C GLY A 224 -8.47 -29.34 -9.87
N LYS A 225 -8.71 -28.74 -11.03
CA LYS A 225 -8.19 -27.40 -11.38
C LYS A 225 -9.15 -26.26 -11.14
N LYS A 226 -10.37 -26.53 -10.65
CA LYS A 226 -11.43 -25.54 -10.46
C LYS A 226 -11.56 -25.19 -8.99
N LEU A 227 -11.72 -23.89 -8.71
CA LEU A 227 -11.97 -23.36 -7.38
C LEU A 227 -13.05 -22.28 -7.47
N LYS A 228 -14.15 -22.44 -6.72
CA LYS A 228 -15.22 -21.45 -6.64
C LYS A 228 -15.26 -20.86 -5.24
N LEU A 229 -15.15 -19.54 -5.15
CA LEU A 229 -15.17 -18.76 -3.92
C LEU A 229 -16.45 -17.94 -3.82
N LEU A 230 -16.96 -17.77 -2.60
CA LEU A 230 -17.94 -16.77 -2.22
C LEU A 230 -17.28 -15.80 -1.23
N HIS A 231 -17.42 -14.53 -1.49
CA HIS A 231 -17.00 -13.43 -0.64
C HIS A 231 -18.21 -12.67 -0.16
N GLU A 232 -18.32 -12.43 1.13
CA GLU A 232 -19.33 -11.57 1.75
C GLU A 232 -18.61 -10.39 2.41
N MET A 233 -18.81 -9.20 1.88
CA MET A 233 -18.26 -7.99 2.46
C MET A 233 -19.25 -7.39 3.44
N HIS A 234 -18.83 -7.23 4.68
CA HIS A 234 -19.62 -6.67 5.76
C HIS A 234 -19.02 -5.36 6.27
N HIS A 235 -19.86 -4.44 6.66
CA HIS A 235 -19.49 -3.34 7.54
C HIS A 235 -19.19 -3.88 8.94
N LEU A 236 -18.40 -3.15 9.74
CA LEU A 236 -18.02 -3.60 11.08
C LEU A 236 -19.22 -3.80 12.02
N ASP A 237 -20.35 -3.14 11.76
CA ASP A 237 -21.62 -3.31 12.49
C ASP A 237 -22.41 -4.59 12.11
N GLY A 238 -21.90 -5.37 11.14
CA GLY A 238 -22.48 -6.62 10.68
C GLY A 238 -23.38 -6.52 9.44
N ARG A 239 -23.68 -5.31 8.92
CA ARG A 239 -24.44 -5.14 7.67
C ARG A 239 -23.70 -5.75 6.49
N LEU A 240 -24.40 -6.50 5.65
CA LEU A 240 -23.87 -7.05 4.42
C LEU A 240 -23.89 -5.98 3.32
N LEU A 241 -22.72 -5.58 2.84
CA LEU A 241 -22.56 -4.52 1.85
C LEU A 241 -22.55 -5.04 0.41
N ALA A 242 -21.89 -6.17 0.18
CA ALA A 242 -21.80 -6.78 -1.14
C ALA A 242 -21.46 -8.26 -1.05
N THR A 243 -21.76 -8.98 -2.13
CA THR A 243 -21.30 -10.35 -2.32
C THR A 243 -20.52 -10.49 -3.61
N GLY A 244 -19.48 -11.35 -3.62
CA GLY A 244 -18.69 -11.67 -4.79
C GLY A 244 -18.56 -13.17 -4.97
N GLU A 245 -19.03 -13.70 -6.09
CA GLU A 245 -18.73 -15.06 -6.50
C GLU A 245 -17.56 -15.03 -7.48
N GLN A 246 -16.54 -15.84 -7.26
CA GLN A 246 -15.40 -15.95 -8.18
C GLN A 246 -15.17 -17.41 -8.58
N MET A 247 -14.97 -17.63 -9.87
CA MET A 247 -14.48 -18.89 -10.42
C MET A 247 -13.02 -18.72 -10.81
N LEU A 248 -12.17 -19.57 -10.25
CA LEU A 248 -10.74 -19.59 -10.54
C LEU A 248 -10.38 -20.93 -11.19
N ILE A 249 -9.42 -20.87 -12.11
CA ILE A 249 -8.85 -22.05 -12.79
C ILE A 249 -7.35 -22.09 -12.56
N HIS A 250 -6.87 -23.23 -12.13
CA HIS A 250 -5.43 -23.46 -11.99
C HIS A 250 -4.75 -23.61 -13.36
N VAL A 251 -3.62 -22.93 -13.54
CA VAL A 251 -2.90 -22.82 -14.82
C VAL A 251 -1.39 -22.98 -14.65
N SER A 252 -0.75 -23.44 -15.70
CA SER A 252 0.69 -23.29 -15.89
C SER A 252 0.97 -21.94 -16.55
N LEU A 253 1.88 -21.16 -15.98
CA LEU A 253 2.30 -19.86 -16.52
C LEU A 253 3.15 -20.02 -17.79
N ASP A 254 3.88 -21.12 -17.91
CA ASP A 254 4.71 -21.42 -19.08
C ASP A 254 3.88 -21.76 -20.31
N THR A 255 2.91 -22.67 -20.15
CA THR A 255 2.07 -23.11 -21.27
C THR A 255 0.81 -22.27 -21.48
N ARG A 256 0.46 -21.43 -20.49
CA ARG A 256 -0.78 -20.63 -20.44
C ARG A 256 -2.04 -21.49 -20.54
N ARG A 257 -1.97 -22.74 -20.13
CA ARG A 257 -3.08 -23.70 -20.16
C ARG A 257 -3.42 -24.16 -18.75
N SER A 258 -4.69 -24.57 -18.58
CA SER A 258 -5.13 -25.15 -17.32
C SER A 258 -4.46 -26.49 -17.04
N CYS A 259 -4.02 -26.68 -15.80
CA CYS A 259 -3.39 -27.92 -15.32
C CYS A 259 -3.83 -28.20 -13.88
N LEU A 260 -3.50 -29.36 -13.35
CA LEU A 260 -3.75 -29.68 -11.94
C LEU A 260 -2.77 -28.90 -11.04
N PRO A 261 -3.20 -28.44 -9.85
CA PRO A 261 -2.32 -27.89 -8.83
C PRO A 261 -1.27 -28.94 -8.38
N SER A 262 -0.21 -28.47 -7.72
CA SER A 262 0.68 -29.37 -6.99
C SER A 262 -0.11 -30.16 -5.92
N ALA A 263 0.37 -31.36 -5.58
CA ALA A 263 -0.31 -32.21 -4.62
C ALA A 263 -0.57 -31.52 -3.27
N SER A 264 0.36 -30.68 -2.81
CA SER A 264 0.24 -29.92 -1.56
C SER A 264 -0.85 -28.83 -1.62
N VAL A 265 -0.93 -28.10 -2.71
CA VAL A 265 -1.95 -27.05 -2.92
C VAL A 265 -3.31 -27.70 -3.11
N LEU A 266 -3.40 -28.77 -3.92
CA LEU A 266 -4.64 -29.49 -4.14
C LEU A 266 -5.22 -30.04 -2.83
N ALA A 267 -4.39 -30.71 -2.01
CA ALA A 267 -4.83 -31.27 -0.73
C ALA A 267 -5.37 -30.19 0.23
N LYS A 268 -4.69 -29.04 0.33
CA LYS A 268 -5.16 -27.91 1.16
C LYS A 268 -6.46 -27.31 0.63
N THR A 269 -6.59 -27.19 -0.69
CA THR A 269 -7.79 -26.66 -1.33
C THR A 269 -9.00 -27.55 -1.09
N GLU A 270 -8.83 -28.89 -1.24
CA GLU A 270 -9.86 -29.87 -0.98
C GLU A 270 -10.23 -29.94 0.50
N GLN A 271 -9.23 -29.87 1.41
CA GLN A 271 -9.47 -29.81 2.86
C GLN A 271 -10.29 -28.57 3.24
N LEU A 272 -9.97 -27.40 2.67
CA LEU A 272 -10.72 -26.17 2.91
C LEU A 272 -12.14 -26.26 2.36
N ALA A 273 -12.33 -26.82 1.17
CA ALA A 273 -13.65 -27.04 0.59
C ALA A 273 -14.49 -27.99 1.43
N LEU A 274 -13.91 -29.06 1.97
CA LEU A 274 -14.57 -30.00 2.86
C LEU A 274 -15.01 -29.32 4.16
N ALA A 275 -14.13 -28.54 4.80
CA ALA A 275 -14.48 -27.79 6.02
C ALA A 275 -15.62 -26.81 5.76
N HIS A 276 -15.63 -26.14 4.62
CA HIS A 276 -16.66 -25.18 4.24
C HIS A 276 -17.95 -25.82 3.68
N SER A 277 -17.95 -27.11 3.37
CA SER A 277 -19.16 -27.81 2.86
C SER A 277 -20.28 -27.87 3.89
N MET A 278 -19.95 -27.77 5.18
CA MET A 278 -20.91 -27.77 6.28
C MET A 278 -21.48 -26.37 6.60
N LEU A 279 -20.94 -25.32 5.97
CA LEU A 279 -21.45 -23.96 6.15
C LEU A 279 -22.76 -23.77 5.37
N PRO A 280 -23.70 -22.97 5.92
CA PRO A 280 -24.92 -22.65 5.18
C PRO A 280 -24.58 -21.98 3.85
N ARG A 281 -25.26 -22.40 2.79
CA ARG A 281 -25.19 -21.71 1.51
C ARG A 281 -26.26 -20.63 1.52
N PRO A 282 -25.88 -19.36 1.26
CA PRO A 282 -26.85 -18.29 1.18
C PRO A 282 -27.88 -18.52 0.04
N ASP A 283 -29.13 -18.20 0.29
CA ASP A 283 -30.25 -18.41 -0.66
C ASP A 283 -30.11 -17.61 -1.99
N TYR A 284 -29.23 -16.61 -2.01
CA TYR A 284 -28.98 -15.79 -3.19
C TYR A 284 -27.92 -16.38 -4.15
N LEU A 285 -27.33 -17.52 -3.83
CA LEU A 285 -26.44 -18.25 -4.74
C LEU A 285 -27.25 -18.92 -5.83
N SER A 286 -26.89 -18.65 -7.06
CA SER A 286 -27.50 -19.26 -8.26
C SER A 286 -26.78 -20.54 -8.66
#